data_a254ef568bcd28d5b520609458acf759
#
_entry.id   a254ef568bcd28d5b520609458acf759
#
_cell.length_a   1.000
_cell.length_b   1.000
_cell.length_c   1.000
_cell.angle_alpha   90.00
_cell.angle_beta   90.00
_cell.angle_gamma   90.00
#
_symmetry.space_group_name_H-M   'P 1'
#
loop_
_entity.id
_entity.type
_entity.pdbx_description
1 polymer ?
#
loop_
_entity_poly.entity_id
_entity_poly.type
_entity_poly.pdbx_seq_one_letter_code
_entity_poly.pdbx_strand_id
1 'polypeptide(L)'
;MSAGGRQSTVGGNALAKVSVNGTHLEAQMGALLSSVILPHHALEMPCAGYGRCGKCRVVAHGALSALSDAEREHLSPQDISRGVRLACCARVEGDCTVTLEGAAASQIRLAGEMPDFVHDPIFSVCGAAVDIGTTTLASCLYGPDGTLLAQASAPNPQAGWGADVISRIEAALHG
;
A
#
# COMPACT_ATOMS: atom_id res chain seq x y z
N MET A 1 36.53 5.03 43.21
CA MET A 1 35.25 5.70 42.95
C MET A 1 34.89 5.41 41.51
N SER A 2 33.99 4.47 41.35
CA SER A 2 33.66 3.86 40.04
C SER A 2 32.45 4.57 39.44
N ALA A 3 32.62 5.16 38.26
CA ALA A 3 31.51 5.71 37.48
C ALA A 3 31.14 4.66 36.44
N GLY A 4 30.01 3.95 36.72
CA GLY A 4 29.44 3.00 35.81
C GLY A 4 28.80 3.69 34.63
N GLY A 5 29.38 3.54 33.46
CA GLY A 5 28.80 3.89 32.18
C GLY A 5 27.62 2.95 31.91
N ARG A 6 26.41 3.48 31.84
CA ARG A 6 25.25 2.77 31.30
C ARG A 6 25.40 2.69 29.79
N GLN A 7 25.76 1.55 29.31
CA GLN A 7 25.62 1.20 27.88
C GLN A 7 24.12 1.05 27.62
N SER A 8 23.58 1.96 26.81
CA SER A 8 22.25 1.86 26.22
C SER A 8 22.27 0.73 25.22
N THR A 9 21.71 -0.42 25.56
CA THR A 9 21.41 -1.50 24.63
C THR A 9 20.30 -1.05 23.68
N VAL A 10 20.69 -0.58 22.50
CA VAL A 10 19.82 -0.41 21.34
C VAL A 10 19.60 -1.79 20.74
N GLY A 11 18.36 -2.31 20.74
CA GLY A 11 18.06 -3.55 20.04
C GLY A 11 16.91 -4.36 20.62
N GLY A 12 15.84 -3.72 21.09
CA GLY A 12 14.56 -4.41 21.28
C GLY A 12 13.73 -4.29 19.99
N ASN A 13 13.29 -5.41 19.44
CA ASN A 13 12.36 -5.48 18.30
C ASN A 13 10.97 -5.05 18.78
N ALA A 14 10.80 -3.77 19.15
CA ALA A 14 9.56 -3.23 19.67
C ALA A 14 8.57 -3.08 18.52
N LEU A 15 7.41 -3.71 18.67
CA LEU A 15 6.29 -3.58 17.74
C LEU A 15 5.38 -2.43 18.21
N ALA A 16 4.86 -1.69 17.26
CA ALA A 16 3.85 -0.66 17.45
C ALA A 16 2.55 -1.08 16.75
N LYS A 17 1.42 -0.62 17.28
CA LYS A 17 0.11 -0.82 16.67
C LYS A 17 -0.18 0.32 15.70
N VAL A 18 -0.40 -0.01 14.45
CA VAL A 18 -0.77 0.93 13.39
C VAL A 18 -2.19 0.63 12.94
N SER A 19 -3.12 1.55 13.17
CA SER A 19 -4.50 1.42 12.69
C SER A 19 -4.66 2.14 11.36
N VAL A 20 -4.87 1.41 10.27
CA VAL A 20 -5.07 1.96 8.93
C VAL A 20 -6.53 1.80 8.53
N ASN A 21 -7.26 2.91 8.39
CA ASN A 21 -8.71 2.92 8.11
C ASN A 21 -9.52 1.98 9.04
N GLY A 22 -9.10 1.87 10.32
CA GLY A 22 -9.71 0.98 11.30
C GLY A 22 -9.18 -0.46 11.30
N THR A 23 -8.36 -0.86 10.34
CA THR A 23 -7.66 -2.16 10.35
C THR A 23 -6.41 -2.06 11.21
N HIS A 24 -6.28 -2.95 12.19
CA HIS A 24 -5.12 -2.98 13.09
C HIS A 24 -3.99 -3.82 12.51
N LEU A 25 -2.83 -3.21 12.37
CA LEU A 25 -1.60 -3.82 11.87
C LEU A 25 -0.51 -3.69 12.92
N GLU A 26 0.47 -4.59 12.89
CA GLU A 26 1.69 -4.50 13.69
C GLU A 26 2.85 -4.05 12.82
N ALA A 27 3.65 -3.13 13.31
CA ALA A 27 4.81 -2.61 12.60
C ALA A 27 6.02 -2.55 13.51
N GLN A 28 7.20 -2.82 12.95
CA GLN A 28 8.44 -2.57 13.67
C GLN A 28 8.67 -1.07 13.86
N MET A 29 9.15 -0.66 15.00
CA MET A 29 9.57 0.72 15.22
C MET A 29 10.65 1.12 14.22
N GLY A 30 10.53 2.30 13.64
CA GLY A 30 11.40 2.79 12.56
C GLY A 30 10.94 2.38 11.15
N ALA A 31 9.94 1.50 11.00
CA ALA A 31 9.39 1.15 9.70
C ALA A 31 8.75 2.37 9.02
N LEU A 32 8.85 2.45 7.71
CA LEU A 32 8.13 3.47 6.93
C LEU A 32 6.63 3.16 6.91
N LEU A 33 5.78 4.18 7.02
CA LEU A 33 4.33 3.98 6.90
C LEU A 33 3.94 3.31 5.58
N SER A 34 4.63 3.64 4.48
CA SER A 34 4.39 3.00 3.18
C SER A 34 4.60 1.50 3.22
N SER A 35 5.65 1.00 3.90
CA SER A 35 5.91 -0.45 4.00
C SER A 35 4.86 -1.19 4.85
N VAL A 36 4.21 -0.49 5.77
CA VAL A 36 3.11 -1.04 6.58
C VAL A 36 1.79 -1.04 5.81
N ILE A 37 1.55 0.01 5.01
CA ILE A 37 0.27 0.22 4.30
C ILE A 37 0.18 -0.65 3.04
N LEU A 38 1.23 -0.67 2.20
CA LEU A 38 1.21 -1.29 0.86
C LEU A 38 0.80 -2.76 0.81
N PRO A 39 1.11 -3.62 1.79
CA PRO A 39 0.65 -5.00 1.77
C PRO A 39 -0.87 -5.16 1.90
N HIS A 40 -1.57 -4.13 2.40
CA HIS A 40 -2.98 -4.19 2.76
C HIS A 40 -3.85 -3.19 2.01
N HIS A 41 -3.28 -2.08 1.55
CA HIS A 41 -4.01 -0.98 0.92
C HIS A 41 -3.22 -0.40 -0.25
N ALA A 42 -3.95 0.05 -1.28
CA ALA A 42 -3.35 0.81 -2.38
C ALA A 42 -2.87 2.19 -1.88
N LEU A 43 -1.68 2.58 -2.32
CA LEU A 43 -1.09 3.88 -2.05
C LEU A 43 -0.43 4.40 -3.32
N GLU A 44 -0.73 5.65 -3.70
CA GLU A 44 -0.11 6.26 -4.86
C GLU A 44 1.36 6.62 -4.57
N MET A 45 2.28 5.92 -5.22
CA MET A 45 3.73 6.15 -5.05
C MET A 45 4.46 6.23 -6.39
N PRO A 46 4.14 7.20 -7.28
CA PRO A 46 4.72 7.28 -8.61
C PRO A 46 6.25 7.45 -8.62
N CYS A 47 6.83 7.94 -7.53
CA CYS A 47 8.29 8.03 -7.40
C CYS A 47 8.91 6.85 -6.63
N ALA A 48 8.24 5.71 -6.54
CA ALA A 48 8.74 4.50 -5.85
C ALA A 48 9.26 4.75 -4.41
N GLY A 49 8.73 5.75 -3.71
CA GLY A 49 9.10 6.04 -2.32
C GLY A 49 10.29 6.99 -2.15
N TYR A 50 10.82 7.59 -3.20
CA TYR A 50 11.97 8.51 -3.12
C TYR A 50 11.64 9.91 -2.54
N GLY A 51 10.41 10.16 -2.07
CA GLY A 51 10.01 11.44 -1.48
C GLY A 51 9.92 12.62 -2.45
N ARG A 52 9.95 12.37 -3.76
CA ARG A 52 10.10 13.43 -4.79
C ARG A 52 8.77 13.95 -5.36
N CYS A 53 7.68 13.23 -5.19
CA CYS A 53 6.43 13.56 -5.90
C CYS A 53 5.30 14.07 -5.00
N GLY A 54 5.39 13.91 -3.68
CA GLY A 54 4.38 14.35 -2.73
C GLY A 54 3.00 13.66 -2.86
N LYS A 55 2.89 12.49 -3.55
CA LYS A 55 1.61 11.84 -3.86
C LYS A 55 1.14 10.83 -2.82
N CYS A 56 2.06 10.22 -2.05
CA CYS A 56 1.73 9.22 -1.04
C CYS A 56 1.20 9.87 0.27
N ARG A 57 0.22 10.76 0.12
CA ARG A 57 -0.38 11.51 1.24
C ARG A 57 -1.29 10.63 2.05
N VAL A 58 -1.13 10.70 3.36
CA VAL A 58 -2.00 10.05 4.34
C VAL A 58 -2.23 11.01 5.50
N VAL A 59 -3.37 10.94 6.16
CA VAL A 59 -3.56 11.64 7.44
C VAL A 59 -3.13 10.68 8.54
N ALA A 60 -2.13 11.06 9.32
CA ALA A 60 -1.57 10.18 10.35
C ALA A 60 -1.36 10.93 11.65
N HIS A 61 -1.78 10.30 12.76
CA HIS A 61 -1.69 10.82 14.10
C HIS A 61 -1.10 9.77 15.05
N GLY A 62 -0.36 10.21 16.06
CA GLY A 62 0.27 9.34 17.04
C GLY A 62 1.79 9.47 17.03
N ALA A 63 2.49 8.41 17.44
CA ALA A 63 3.95 8.43 17.54
C ALA A 63 4.60 8.15 16.19
N LEU A 64 4.96 9.22 15.50
CA LEU A 64 5.62 9.22 14.20
C LEU A 64 6.88 10.09 14.24
N SER A 65 7.81 9.80 13.34
CA SER A 65 9.02 10.61 13.17
C SER A 65 8.70 12.09 12.93
N ALA A 66 9.64 12.98 13.26
CA ALA A 66 9.56 14.38 12.87
C ALA A 66 9.37 14.52 11.35
N LEU A 67 8.80 15.65 10.92
CA LEU A 67 8.66 15.96 9.49
C LEU A 67 10.02 15.99 8.82
N SER A 68 10.16 15.25 7.74
CA SER A 68 11.33 15.26 6.87
C SER A 68 11.35 16.52 5.99
N ASP A 69 12.51 16.83 5.39
CA ASP A 69 12.63 17.97 4.46
C ASP A 69 11.75 17.77 3.23
N ALA A 70 11.65 16.55 2.70
CA ALA A 70 10.73 16.22 1.60
C ALA A 70 9.26 16.48 1.96
N GLU A 71 8.84 16.21 3.19
CA GLU A 71 7.50 16.53 3.65
C GLU A 71 7.28 18.04 3.74
N ARG A 72 8.27 18.79 4.22
CA ARG A 72 8.20 20.27 4.29
C ARG A 72 8.15 20.92 2.92
N GLU A 73 8.78 20.32 1.91
CA GLU A 73 8.74 20.80 0.54
C GLU A 73 7.40 20.56 -0.15
N HIS A 74 6.76 19.41 0.11
CA HIS A 74 5.56 18.97 -0.62
C HIS A 74 4.25 19.20 0.11
N LEU A 75 4.26 19.47 1.42
CA LEU A 75 3.07 19.68 2.22
C LEU A 75 2.90 21.15 2.58
N SER A 76 1.69 21.66 2.38
CA SER A 76 1.36 23.00 2.86
C SER A 76 1.28 23.07 4.39
N PRO A 77 1.41 24.27 5.00
CA PRO A 77 1.18 24.43 6.43
C PRO A 77 -0.21 23.95 6.88
N GLN A 78 -1.21 24.04 6.02
CA GLN A 78 -2.56 23.54 6.28
C GLN A 78 -2.60 22.01 6.28
N ASP A 79 -1.91 21.36 5.32
CA ASP A 79 -1.79 19.89 5.32
C ASP A 79 -1.12 19.38 6.59
N ILE A 80 -0.01 20.01 6.99
CA ILE A 80 0.73 19.66 8.20
C ILE A 80 -0.16 19.83 9.44
N SER A 81 -0.93 20.91 9.53
CA SER A 81 -1.84 21.14 10.67
C SER A 81 -2.97 20.12 10.76
N ARG A 82 -3.37 19.53 9.62
CA ARG A 82 -4.35 18.44 9.54
C ARG A 82 -3.76 17.07 9.83
N GLY A 83 -2.45 16.97 10.03
CA GLY A 83 -1.76 15.70 10.25
C GLY A 83 -1.42 14.95 8.95
N VAL A 84 -1.42 15.63 7.80
CA VAL A 84 -0.99 14.99 6.55
C VAL A 84 0.49 14.67 6.59
N ARG A 85 0.84 13.46 6.22
CA ARG A 85 2.20 12.95 6.13
C ARG A 85 2.45 12.32 4.74
N LEU A 86 3.70 12.22 4.34
CA LEU A 86 4.09 11.40 3.21
C LEU A 86 4.47 10.01 3.71
N ALA A 87 3.68 8.99 3.34
CA ALA A 87 3.88 7.64 3.86
C ALA A 87 5.27 7.06 3.56
N CYS A 88 5.91 7.47 2.47
CA CYS A 88 7.27 7.07 2.13
C CYS A 88 8.37 7.78 2.95
N CYS A 89 8.01 8.81 3.74
CA CYS A 89 8.96 9.58 4.55
C CYS A 89 8.73 9.38 6.04
N ALA A 90 7.46 9.26 6.46
CA ALA A 90 7.08 9.11 7.86
C ALA A 90 7.42 7.72 8.39
N ARG A 91 8.06 7.67 9.56
CA ARG A 91 8.43 6.43 10.25
C ARG A 91 7.57 6.23 11.49
N VAL A 92 7.26 4.97 11.79
CA VAL A 92 6.56 4.55 13.00
C VAL A 92 7.52 4.62 14.19
N GLU A 93 7.18 5.43 15.19
CA GLU A 93 7.93 5.55 16.45
C GLU A 93 7.12 5.07 17.67
N GLY A 94 5.92 4.57 17.43
CA GLY A 94 5.00 4.01 18.41
C GLY A 94 3.60 3.87 17.82
N ASP A 95 2.61 3.69 18.68
CA ASP A 95 1.23 3.50 18.24
C ASP A 95 0.72 4.73 17.48
N CYS A 96 0.09 4.48 16.33
CA CYS A 96 -0.43 5.53 15.47
C CYS A 96 -1.68 5.10 14.70
N THR A 97 -2.42 6.09 14.21
CA THR A 97 -3.59 5.91 13.36
C THR A 97 -3.32 6.55 12.01
N VAL A 98 -3.75 5.89 10.95
CA VAL A 98 -3.57 6.35 9.57
C VAL A 98 -4.91 6.30 8.85
N THR A 99 -5.28 7.40 8.22
CA THR A 99 -6.44 7.48 7.33
C THR A 99 -5.95 7.75 5.90
N LEU A 100 -6.36 6.89 4.98
CA LEU A 100 -6.07 7.04 3.57
C LEU A 100 -7.15 7.94 2.95
N GLU A 101 -6.83 9.19 2.63
CA GLU A 101 -7.74 10.10 1.93
C GLU A 101 -7.85 9.64 0.47
N GLY A 102 -9.06 9.43 -0.01
CA GLY A 102 -9.32 9.05 -1.42
C GLY A 102 -9.24 7.55 -1.71
N ALA A 103 -8.92 6.72 -0.75
CA ALA A 103 -9.21 5.29 -0.81
C ALA A 103 -10.72 5.02 -0.55
N ALA A 104 -11.60 5.77 -1.22
CA ALA A 104 -12.85 5.16 -1.60
C ALA A 104 -12.43 3.89 -2.34
N ALA A 105 -12.73 2.74 -1.76
CA ALA A 105 -12.47 1.46 -2.40
C ALA A 105 -12.88 1.65 -3.87
N SER A 106 -11.88 1.74 -4.74
CA SER A 106 -12.12 1.69 -6.16
C SER A 106 -12.75 0.32 -6.31
N GLN A 107 -14.08 0.28 -6.31
CA GLN A 107 -14.81 -0.95 -6.56
C GLN A 107 -14.45 -1.31 -7.98
N ILE A 108 -13.43 -2.14 -8.10
CA ILE A 108 -13.04 -2.71 -9.36
C ILE A 108 -14.26 -3.46 -9.84
N ARG A 109 -14.87 -2.99 -10.90
CA ARG A 109 -15.92 -3.76 -11.58
C ARG A 109 -15.22 -4.95 -12.21
N LEU A 110 -15.30 -6.08 -11.53
CA LEU A 110 -14.68 -7.34 -11.94
C LEU A 110 -15.46 -8.03 -13.06
N ALA A 111 -16.76 -7.71 -13.19
CA ALA A 111 -17.58 -8.21 -14.30
C ALA A 111 -18.41 -7.05 -14.86
N GLY A 112 -18.27 -6.79 -16.16
CA GLY A 112 -19.30 -6.12 -16.95
C GLY A 112 -20.50 -7.07 -17.17
N GLU A 113 -21.60 -6.57 -17.72
CA GLU A 113 -22.64 -7.43 -18.26
C GLU A 113 -22.00 -8.32 -19.34
N MET A 114 -22.04 -9.63 -19.11
CA MET A 114 -21.62 -10.59 -20.12
C MET A 114 -22.61 -10.50 -21.29
N PRO A 115 -22.14 -10.29 -22.53
CA PRO A 115 -23.02 -10.34 -23.67
C PRO A 115 -23.62 -11.75 -23.81
N ASP A 116 -24.88 -11.83 -24.24
CA ASP A 116 -25.50 -13.11 -24.57
C ASP A 116 -24.72 -13.77 -25.70
N PHE A 117 -24.11 -14.90 -25.42
CA PHE A 117 -23.45 -15.73 -26.43
C PHE A 117 -23.77 -17.21 -26.23
N VAL A 118 -23.71 -17.95 -27.34
CA VAL A 118 -23.89 -19.41 -27.29
C VAL A 118 -22.64 -20.03 -26.67
N HIS A 119 -22.86 -20.73 -25.57
CA HIS A 119 -21.79 -21.43 -24.87
C HIS A 119 -21.40 -22.69 -25.66
N ASP A 120 -20.15 -22.76 -26.06
CA ASP A 120 -19.54 -23.97 -26.67
C ASP A 120 -18.33 -24.36 -25.80
N PRO A 121 -18.54 -25.13 -24.73
CA PRO A 121 -17.45 -25.43 -23.77
C PRO A 121 -16.43 -26.38 -24.44
N ILE A 122 -15.20 -25.89 -24.57
CA ILE A 122 -14.08 -26.71 -25.06
C ILE A 122 -13.58 -27.66 -23.94
N PHE A 123 -13.76 -27.22 -22.66
CA PHE A 123 -13.28 -27.97 -21.50
C PHE A 123 -14.45 -28.34 -20.58
N SER A 124 -14.38 -29.54 -20.00
CA SER A 124 -15.31 -30.02 -18.96
C SER A 124 -14.91 -29.62 -17.53
N VAL A 125 -13.95 -28.71 -17.38
CA VAL A 125 -13.39 -28.24 -16.11
C VAL A 125 -13.56 -26.74 -15.98
N CYS A 126 -13.42 -26.23 -14.75
CA CYS A 126 -13.45 -24.79 -14.50
C CYS A 126 -12.29 -24.07 -15.21
N GLY A 127 -12.57 -22.88 -15.70
CA GLY A 127 -11.59 -21.97 -16.29
C GLY A 127 -11.32 -20.77 -15.37
N ALA A 128 -10.07 -20.32 -15.31
CA ALA A 128 -9.72 -19.09 -14.62
C ALA A 128 -9.20 -18.05 -15.61
N ALA A 129 -9.68 -16.80 -15.48
CA ALA A 129 -9.16 -15.65 -16.16
C ALA A 129 -8.47 -14.72 -15.15
N VAL A 130 -7.24 -14.28 -15.45
CA VAL A 130 -6.48 -13.38 -14.61
C VAL A 130 -6.04 -12.18 -15.43
N ASP A 131 -6.40 -10.99 -14.97
CA ASP A 131 -5.91 -9.72 -15.50
C ASP A 131 -4.84 -9.17 -14.56
N ILE A 132 -3.63 -8.98 -15.10
CA ILE A 132 -2.48 -8.41 -14.37
C ILE A 132 -2.29 -6.99 -14.86
N GLY A 133 -3.11 -6.08 -14.29
CA GLY A 133 -3.02 -4.65 -14.58
C GLY A 133 -1.91 -3.94 -13.82
N THR A 134 -1.50 -2.78 -14.30
CA THR A 134 -0.47 -1.95 -13.66
C THR A 134 -0.86 -1.54 -12.23
N THR A 135 -2.14 -1.25 -12.00
CA THR A 135 -2.65 -0.78 -10.70
C THR A 135 -3.31 -1.91 -9.90
N THR A 136 -3.93 -2.86 -10.60
CA THR A 136 -4.83 -3.85 -10.00
C THR A 136 -4.62 -5.21 -10.62
N LEU A 137 -4.70 -6.24 -9.78
CA LEU A 137 -4.86 -7.63 -10.20
C LEU A 137 -6.34 -7.97 -10.08
N ALA A 138 -6.90 -8.62 -11.10
CA ALA A 138 -8.26 -9.12 -11.08
C ALA A 138 -8.29 -10.57 -11.54
N SER A 139 -9.16 -11.38 -10.94
CA SER A 139 -9.32 -12.77 -11.33
C SER A 139 -10.79 -13.19 -11.27
N CYS A 140 -11.18 -14.01 -12.21
CA CYS A 140 -12.49 -14.64 -12.27
C CYS A 140 -12.35 -16.14 -12.47
N LEU A 141 -13.20 -16.92 -11.81
CA LEU A 141 -13.32 -18.36 -11.98
C LEU A 141 -14.68 -18.67 -12.61
N TYR A 142 -14.66 -19.40 -13.70
CA TYR A 142 -15.87 -19.81 -14.44
C TYR A 142 -16.04 -21.32 -14.38
N GLY A 143 -17.29 -21.75 -14.27
CA GLY A 143 -17.68 -23.15 -14.46
C GLY A 143 -17.61 -23.59 -15.93
N PRO A 144 -17.71 -24.91 -16.20
CA PRO A 144 -17.71 -25.42 -17.57
C PRO A 144 -18.88 -24.89 -18.42
N ASP A 145 -19.94 -24.44 -17.80
CA ASP A 145 -21.12 -23.81 -18.38
C ASP A 145 -20.99 -22.28 -18.55
N GLY A 146 -19.83 -21.70 -18.23
CA GLY A 146 -19.57 -20.27 -18.25
C GLY A 146 -20.14 -19.48 -17.08
N THR A 147 -20.74 -20.14 -16.11
CA THR A 147 -21.22 -19.47 -14.90
C THR A 147 -20.06 -18.92 -14.11
N LEU A 148 -20.11 -17.64 -13.73
CA LEU A 148 -19.12 -17.04 -12.84
C LEU A 148 -19.27 -17.64 -11.43
N LEU A 149 -18.26 -18.40 -10.99
CA LEU A 149 -18.25 -19.09 -9.70
C LEU A 149 -17.65 -18.24 -8.60
N ALA A 150 -16.58 -17.50 -8.90
CA ALA A 150 -15.88 -16.64 -7.96
C ALA A 150 -15.15 -15.51 -8.68
N GLN A 151 -14.94 -14.43 -7.97
CA GLN A 151 -14.11 -13.32 -8.42
C GLN A 151 -13.31 -12.73 -7.26
N ALA A 152 -12.10 -12.26 -7.53
CA ALA A 152 -11.25 -11.59 -6.58
C ALA A 152 -10.48 -10.46 -7.24
N SER A 153 -10.14 -9.44 -6.47
CA SER A 153 -9.24 -8.38 -6.90
C SER A 153 -8.37 -7.91 -5.76
N ALA A 154 -7.19 -7.43 -6.11
CA ALA A 154 -6.26 -6.83 -5.17
C ALA A 154 -5.48 -5.70 -5.85
N PRO A 155 -5.01 -4.69 -5.11
CA PRO A 155 -4.00 -3.77 -5.61
C PRO A 155 -2.78 -4.54 -6.10
N ASN A 156 -2.17 -4.08 -7.21
CA ASN A 156 -0.93 -4.68 -7.67
C ASN A 156 0.21 -4.34 -6.68
N PRO A 157 0.80 -5.33 -5.99
CA PRO A 157 1.84 -5.08 -4.99
C PRO A 157 3.10 -4.45 -5.58
N GLN A 158 3.30 -4.53 -6.90
CA GLN A 158 4.38 -3.83 -7.58
C GLN A 158 4.25 -2.29 -7.53
N ALA A 159 3.11 -1.76 -7.10
CA ALA A 159 2.94 -0.31 -6.89
C ALA A 159 3.96 0.28 -5.90
N GLY A 160 4.49 -0.54 -4.97
CA GLY A 160 5.59 -0.17 -4.08
C GLY A 160 6.94 0.06 -4.77
N TRP A 161 7.11 -0.48 -5.98
CA TRP A 161 8.33 -0.35 -6.78
C TRP A 161 8.22 0.73 -7.87
N GLY A 162 7.01 1.17 -8.17
CA GLY A 162 6.73 2.22 -9.14
C GLY A 162 5.26 2.23 -9.56
N ALA A 163 4.76 3.42 -9.91
CA ALA A 163 3.36 3.60 -10.31
C ALA A 163 3.07 3.07 -11.72
N ASP A 164 4.09 3.04 -12.58
CA ASP A 164 4.02 2.61 -13.97
C ASP A 164 5.07 1.54 -14.29
N VAL A 165 4.99 0.98 -15.49
CA VAL A 165 5.88 -0.09 -15.93
C VAL A 165 7.32 0.39 -16.03
N ILE A 166 7.56 1.63 -16.47
CA ILE A 166 8.92 2.17 -16.67
C ILE A 166 9.63 2.30 -15.34
N SER A 167 8.96 2.91 -14.34
CA SER A 167 9.54 3.07 -12.99
C SER A 167 9.78 1.72 -12.30
N ARG A 168 8.99 0.67 -12.60
CA ARG A 168 9.23 -0.70 -12.11
C ARG A 168 10.43 -1.36 -12.78
N ILE A 169 10.60 -1.14 -14.08
CA ILE A 169 11.79 -1.62 -14.80
C ILE A 169 13.05 -0.95 -14.24
N GLU A 170 13.02 0.37 -14.04
CA GLU A 170 14.13 1.10 -13.39
C GLU A 170 14.45 0.53 -12.00
N ALA A 171 13.43 0.31 -11.17
CA ALA A 171 13.63 -0.27 -9.85
C ALA A 171 14.24 -1.68 -9.92
N ALA A 172 13.85 -2.50 -10.89
CA ALA A 172 14.40 -3.84 -11.08
C ALA A 172 15.85 -3.85 -11.58
N LEU A 173 16.27 -2.80 -12.32
CA LEU A 173 17.63 -2.68 -12.84
C LEU A 173 18.63 -2.13 -11.82
N HIS A 174 18.16 -1.41 -10.80
CA HIS A 174 18.98 -0.69 -9.82
C HIS A 174 18.77 -1.18 -8.37
N GLY A 175 17.92 -2.21 -8.15
CA GLY A 175 17.52 -2.75 -6.85
C GLY A 175 18.39 -3.89 -6.32
#